data_be99246ff1bf10dbfc41de60f4f95766
#
_entry.id   be99246ff1bf10dbfc41de60f4f95766
#
_cell.length_a   1.000
_cell.length_b   1.000
_cell.length_c   1.000
_cell.angle_alpha   90.00
_cell.angle_beta   90.00
_cell.angle_gamma   90.00
#
_symmetry.space_group_name_H-M   'P 1'
#
loop_
_entity.id
_entity.type
_entity.pdbx_description
1 polymer ?
#
loop_
_entity_poly.entity_id
_entity_poly.type
_entity_poly.pdbx_seq_one_letter_code
_entity_poly.pdbx_strand_id
1 'polypeptide(L)'
;MVTIFKMKKLEVIDYLRGFSIFTIVLMHLIQSYSIPSILQKASSFGGAGVHVFILCSGFGLYLSHLNKPLSYSNFLKRRFIKVYIPYILIILLSAAIPFYNHSDNKLLELSSHIFLFKMFFESLESSLGYQMWFISTIIQFYLLWPFMLRLSHKGGVFYR
;
A
#
# COMPACT_ATOMS: atom_id res chain seq x y z
N MET A 1 38.01 -7.97 0.16
CA MET A 1 37.42 -7.37 -1.06
C MET A 1 36.05 -8.01 -1.22
N VAL A 2 35.00 -7.37 -0.68
CA VAL A 2 33.63 -7.92 -0.75
C VAL A 2 33.07 -7.55 -2.11
N THR A 3 32.94 -8.53 -3.00
CA THR A 3 32.28 -8.37 -4.30
C THR A 3 30.81 -8.06 -4.02
N ILE A 4 30.40 -6.80 -4.13
CA ILE A 4 29.01 -6.40 -4.02
C ILE A 4 28.30 -6.96 -5.27
N PHE A 5 27.65 -8.10 -5.11
CA PHE A 5 26.75 -8.64 -6.13
C PHE A 5 25.61 -7.64 -6.31
N LYS A 6 25.68 -6.83 -7.37
CA LYS A 6 24.61 -5.94 -7.77
C LYS A 6 23.43 -6.80 -8.24
N MET A 7 22.46 -7.02 -7.36
CA MET A 7 21.27 -7.80 -7.69
C MET A 7 20.52 -7.14 -8.85
N LYS A 8 20.33 -7.89 -9.95
CA LYS A 8 19.60 -7.41 -11.12
C LYS A 8 18.15 -7.08 -10.72
N LYS A 9 17.65 -5.95 -11.20
CA LYS A 9 16.22 -5.62 -11.07
C LYS A 9 15.40 -6.72 -11.73
N LEU A 10 14.49 -7.34 -10.99
CA LEU A 10 13.61 -8.39 -11.51
C LEU A 10 12.37 -7.74 -12.14
N GLU A 11 12.34 -7.71 -13.47
CA GLU A 11 11.21 -7.13 -14.24
C GLU A 11 9.88 -7.82 -13.92
N VAL A 12 9.94 -9.14 -13.61
CA VAL A 12 8.78 -9.92 -13.15
C VAL A 12 8.08 -9.29 -11.94
N ILE A 13 8.84 -8.72 -11.00
CA ILE A 13 8.25 -8.07 -9.81
C ILE A 13 7.47 -6.81 -10.19
N ASP A 14 8.01 -6.01 -11.10
CA ASP A 14 7.32 -4.82 -11.58
C ASP A 14 6.07 -5.20 -12.39
N TYR A 15 6.14 -6.25 -13.20
CA TYR A 15 4.99 -6.81 -13.91
C TYR A 15 3.89 -7.29 -12.94
N LEU A 16 4.25 -8.10 -11.94
CA LEU A 16 3.30 -8.60 -10.93
C LEU A 16 2.65 -7.47 -10.14
N ARG A 17 3.40 -6.43 -9.79
CA ARG A 17 2.84 -5.24 -9.12
C ARG A 17 1.85 -4.49 -10.00
N GLY A 18 2.21 -4.28 -11.28
CA GLY A 18 1.31 -3.64 -12.24
C GLY A 18 0.04 -4.44 -12.46
N PHE A 19 0.16 -5.76 -12.66
CA PHE A 19 -0.97 -6.66 -12.81
C PHE A 19 -1.86 -6.68 -11.56
N SER A 20 -1.26 -6.71 -10.36
CA SER A 20 -1.99 -6.66 -9.10
C SER A 20 -2.81 -5.36 -8.96
N ILE A 21 -2.22 -4.20 -9.27
CA ILE A 21 -2.97 -2.93 -9.26
C ILE A 21 -4.12 -2.97 -10.27
N PHE A 22 -3.87 -3.47 -11.46
CA PHE A 22 -4.91 -3.60 -12.50
C PHE A 22 -6.09 -4.44 -12.02
N THR A 23 -5.84 -5.61 -11.42
CA THR A 23 -6.91 -6.48 -10.88
C THR A 23 -7.66 -5.84 -9.73
N ILE A 24 -7.00 -5.09 -8.84
CA ILE A 24 -7.63 -4.35 -7.74
C ILE A 24 -8.55 -3.26 -8.29
N VAL A 25 -8.06 -2.46 -9.23
CA VAL A 25 -8.85 -1.38 -9.86
C VAL A 25 -10.06 -1.96 -10.58
N LEU A 26 -9.86 -3.02 -11.35
CA LEU A 26 -10.93 -3.72 -12.07
C LEU A 26 -12.00 -4.23 -11.09
N MET A 27 -11.60 -4.85 -9.98
CA MET A 27 -12.51 -5.30 -8.93
C MET A 27 -13.38 -4.16 -8.41
N HIS A 28 -12.77 -3.03 -8.06
CA HIS A 28 -13.52 -1.88 -7.52
C HIS A 28 -14.47 -1.26 -8.54
N LEU A 29 -14.06 -1.19 -9.81
CA LEU A 29 -14.94 -0.72 -10.88
C LEU A 29 -16.14 -1.65 -11.08
N ILE A 30 -15.91 -2.95 -11.09
CA ILE A 30 -16.96 -3.96 -11.32
C ILE A 30 -17.94 -4.03 -10.15
N GLN A 31 -17.50 -3.86 -8.90
CA GLN A 31 -18.36 -3.85 -7.71
C GLN A 31 -19.47 -2.78 -7.77
N SER A 32 -19.26 -1.71 -8.52
CA SER A 32 -20.24 -0.63 -8.69
C SER A 32 -21.35 -0.96 -9.69
N TYR A 33 -21.28 -2.09 -10.40
CA TYR A 33 -22.24 -2.47 -11.45
C TYR A 33 -22.91 -3.79 -11.14
N SER A 34 -24.20 -3.92 -11.52
CA SER A 34 -24.93 -5.18 -11.48
C SER A 34 -24.52 -6.04 -12.67
N ILE A 35 -23.61 -6.98 -12.46
CA ILE A 35 -23.08 -7.90 -13.48
C ILE A 35 -23.46 -9.36 -13.17
N PRO A 36 -23.40 -10.28 -14.15
CA PRO A 36 -23.64 -11.69 -13.91
C PRO A 36 -22.77 -12.25 -12.76
N SER A 37 -23.36 -13.13 -11.95
CA SER A 37 -22.76 -13.67 -10.73
C SER A 37 -21.38 -14.33 -10.93
N ILE A 38 -21.16 -14.91 -12.10
CA ILE A 38 -19.88 -15.54 -12.44
C ILE A 38 -18.75 -14.50 -12.60
N LEU A 39 -19.04 -13.35 -13.21
CA LEU A 39 -18.09 -12.26 -13.37
C LEU A 39 -17.84 -11.56 -12.03
N GLN A 40 -18.88 -11.45 -11.20
CA GLN A 40 -18.75 -10.91 -9.85
C GLN A 40 -17.85 -11.78 -8.95
N LYS A 41 -18.00 -13.11 -9.02
CA LYS A 41 -17.09 -14.05 -8.35
C LYS A 41 -15.66 -13.95 -8.90
N ALA A 42 -15.50 -13.87 -10.22
CA ALA A 42 -14.17 -13.70 -10.82
C ALA A 42 -13.51 -12.38 -10.40
N SER A 43 -14.26 -11.28 -10.32
CA SER A 43 -13.71 -9.98 -9.88
C SER A 43 -13.26 -9.99 -8.41
N SER A 44 -13.90 -10.80 -7.55
CA SER A 44 -13.51 -10.91 -6.14
C SER A 44 -12.07 -11.43 -5.93
N PHE A 45 -11.52 -12.16 -6.90
CA PHE A 45 -10.09 -12.53 -6.91
C PHE A 45 -9.15 -11.30 -6.99
N GLY A 46 -9.65 -10.15 -7.45
CA GLY A 46 -8.91 -8.89 -7.40
C GLY A 46 -8.44 -8.51 -5.99
N GLY A 47 -9.16 -8.94 -4.94
CA GLY A 47 -8.73 -8.80 -3.56
C GLY A 47 -7.40 -9.51 -3.25
N ALA A 48 -7.13 -10.66 -3.86
CA ALA A 48 -5.84 -11.34 -3.75
C ALA A 48 -4.68 -10.51 -4.33
N GLY A 49 -4.96 -9.62 -5.29
CA GLY A 49 -3.98 -8.69 -5.86
C GLY A 49 -3.33 -7.79 -4.80
N VAL A 50 -4.07 -7.45 -3.72
CA VAL A 50 -3.51 -6.65 -2.61
C VAL A 50 -2.35 -7.38 -1.94
N HIS A 51 -2.51 -8.67 -1.66
CA HIS A 51 -1.48 -9.49 -1.00
C HIS A 51 -0.26 -9.66 -1.90
N VAL A 52 -0.47 -9.93 -3.19
CA VAL A 52 0.61 -10.03 -4.18
C VAL A 52 1.35 -8.69 -4.31
N PHE A 53 0.62 -7.58 -4.36
CA PHE A 53 1.22 -6.25 -4.41
C PHE A 53 2.09 -5.94 -3.19
N ILE A 54 1.61 -6.24 -1.99
CA ILE A 54 2.36 -6.02 -0.74
C ILE A 54 3.62 -6.87 -0.72
N LEU A 55 3.50 -8.17 -1.06
CA LEU A 55 4.63 -9.09 -1.11
C LEU A 55 5.70 -8.64 -2.11
N CYS A 56 5.31 -8.36 -3.34
CA CYS A 56 6.22 -7.89 -4.39
C CYS A 56 6.83 -6.52 -4.06
N SER A 57 6.07 -5.64 -3.40
CA SER A 57 6.55 -4.33 -2.96
C SER A 57 7.58 -4.46 -1.84
N GLY A 58 7.33 -5.30 -0.84
CA GLY A 58 8.28 -5.59 0.24
C GLY A 58 9.58 -6.20 -0.29
N PHE A 59 9.46 -7.19 -1.19
CA PHE A 59 10.62 -7.82 -1.82
C PHE A 59 11.43 -6.82 -2.67
N GLY A 60 10.76 -6.02 -3.49
CA GLY A 60 11.43 -4.98 -4.27
C GLY A 60 12.13 -3.92 -3.42
N LEU A 61 11.55 -3.58 -2.25
CA LEU A 61 12.20 -2.69 -1.27
C LEU A 61 13.45 -3.32 -0.69
N TYR A 62 13.41 -4.60 -0.35
CA TYR A 62 14.54 -5.34 0.19
C TYR A 62 15.69 -5.42 -0.82
N LEU A 63 15.41 -5.79 -2.08
CA LEU A 63 16.41 -5.78 -3.15
C LEU A 63 17.02 -4.38 -3.36
N SER A 64 16.19 -3.34 -3.31
CA SER A 64 16.66 -1.95 -3.42
C SER A 64 17.58 -1.57 -2.26
N HIS A 65 17.26 -2.03 -1.04
CA HIS A 65 18.10 -1.80 0.14
C HIS A 65 19.44 -2.51 0.03
N LEU A 66 19.48 -3.76 -0.43
CA LEU A 66 20.73 -4.51 -0.67
C LEU A 66 21.63 -3.82 -1.69
N ASN A 67 21.05 -3.27 -2.77
CA ASN A 67 21.81 -2.60 -3.83
C ASN A 67 22.30 -1.20 -3.42
N LYS A 68 21.49 -0.46 -2.67
CA LYS A 68 21.76 0.91 -2.24
C LYS A 68 21.10 1.19 -0.89
N PRO A 69 21.78 0.83 0.20
CA PRO A 69 21.23 1.10 1.54
C PRO A 69 21.05 2.60 1.74
N LEU A 70 19.88 2.98 2.20
CA LEU A 70 19.53 4.35 2.57
C LEU A 70 19.43 4.42 4.09
N SER A 71 19.79 5.58 4.66
CA SER A 71 19.45 5.86 6.04
C SER A 71 17.94 5.84 6.20
N TYR A 72 17.45 5.43 7.37
CA TYR A 72 16.01 5.30 7.63
C TYR A 72 15.24 6.61 7.40
N SER A 73 15.81 7.73 7.83
CA SER A 73 15.21 9.06 7.60
C SER A 73 15.05 9.37 6.10
N ASN A 74 16.08 9.14 5.30
CA ASN A 74 16.03 9.35 3.86
C ASN A 74 15.06 8.38 3.16
N PHE A 75 14.98 7.14 3.65
CA PHE A 75 14.01 6.15 3.18
C PHE A 75 12.57 6.65 3.44
N LEU A 76 12.24 7.01 4.69
CA LEU A 76 10.92 7.51 5.06
C LEU A 76 10.55 8.77 4.27
N LYS A 77 11.44 9.76 4.21
CA LYS A 77 11.19 11.00 3.46
C LYS A 77 10.80 10.72 2.01
N ARG A 78 11.54 9.83 1.33
CA ARG A 78 11.23 9.46 -0.06
C ARG A 78 9.88 8.75 -0.20
N ARG A 79 9.53 7.88 0.75
CA ARG A 79 8.25 7.14 0.74
C ARG A 79 7.08 8.03 1.10
N PHE A 80 7.24 8.87 2.09
CA PHE A 80 6.22 9.86 2.47
C PHE A 80 5.87 10.79 1.31
N ILE A 81 6.86 11.40 0.67
CA ILE A 81 6.62 12.28 -0.47
C ILE A 81 5.89 11.55 -1.62
N LYS A 82 6.25 10.29 -1.90
CA LYS A 82 5.69 9.55 -3.03
C LYS A 82 4.31 8.94 -2.78
N VAL A 83 3.97 8.65 -1.53
CA VAL A 83 2.74 7.91 -1.19
C VAL A 83 1.80 8.76 -0.35
N TYR A 84 2.29 9.35 0.74
CA TYR A 84 1.43 10.07 1.68
C TYR A 84 0.97 11.43 1.13
N ILE A 85 1.83 12.18 0.46
CA ILE A 85 1.43 13.50 -0.09
C ILE A 85 0.33 13.35 -1.15
N PRO A 86 0.44 12.50 -2.19
CA PRO A 86 -0.65 12.27 -3.12
C PRO A 86 -1.92 11.76 -2.45
N TYR A 87 -1.79 10.87 -1.46
CA TYR A 87 -2.92 10.37 -0.69
C TYR A 87 -3.67 11.48 0.03
N ILE A 88 -2.97 12.33 0.79
CA ILE A 88 -3.61 13.44 1.52
C ILE A 88 -4.27 14.44 0.55
N LEU A 89 -3.66 14.72 -0.59
CA LEU A 89 -4.29 15.57 -1.60
C LEU A 89 -5.63 14.98 -2.09
N ILE A 90 -5.68 13.67 -2.35
CA ILE A 90 -6.93 12.99 -2.74
C ILE A 90 -7.96 13.06 -1.60
N ILE A 91 -7.57 12.83 -0.35
CA ILE A 91 -8.46 12.91 0.81
C ILE A 91 -9.05 14.32 0.97
N LEU A 92 -8.22 15.35 0.86
CA LEU A 92 -8.68 16.74 0.95
C LEU A 92 -9.63 17.11 -0.19
N LEU A 93 -9.33 16.68 -1.42
CA LEU A 93 -10.21 16.87 -2.56
C LEU A 93 -11.53 16.12 -2.38
N SER A 94 -11.51 14.87 -1.92
CA SER A 94 -12.72 14.09 -1.64
C SER A 94 -13.55 14.70 -0.53
N ALA A 95 -12.92 15.22 0.52
CA ALA A 95 -13.61 15.91 1.61
C ALA A 95 -14.28 17.25 1.18
N ALA A 96 -13.74 17.89 0.13
CA ALA A 96 -14.30 19.11 -0.44
C ALA A 96 -15.54 18.86 -1.31
N ILE A 97 -15.77 17.62 -1.78
CA ILE A 97 -16.90 17.26 -2.63
C ILE A 97 -18.13 16.98 -1.73
N PRO A 98 -19.25 17.72 -1.86
CA PRO A 98 -20.42 17.54 -0.99
C PRO A 98 -21.02 16.13 -1.00
N PHE A 99 -20.89 15.41 -2.12
CA PHE A 99 -21.43 14.06 -2.31
C PHE A 99 -20.82 13.00 -1.35
N TYR A 100 -19.56 13.18 -0.92
CA TYR A 100 -18.87 12.26 -0.01
C TYR A 100 -19.04 12.62 1.48
N ASN A 101 -19.78 13.69 1.78
CA ASN A 101 -19.95 14.20 3.14
C ASN A 101 -21.21 13.61 3.79
N HIS A 102 -21.18 12.35 4.19
CA HIS A 102 -22.31 11.67 4.82
C HIS A 102 -22.17 11.44 6.33
N SER A 103 -21.10 11.89 6.98
CA SER A 103 -20.96 11.67 8.41
C SER A 103 -21.24 12.92 9.24
N ASP A 104 -21.82 12.67 10.42
CA ASP A 104 -22.02 13.70 11.44
C ASP A 104 -20.71 14.20 12.05
N ASN A 105 -19.59 13.49 11.83
CA ASN A 105 -18.28 13.74 12.44
C ASN A 105 -17.14 13.87 11.43
N LYS A 106 -17.27 14.82 10.50
CA LYS A 106 -16.29 15.09 9.42
C LYS A 106 -14.86 15.27 9.92
N LEU A 107 -14.70 15.90 11.09
CA LEU A 107 -13.37 16.15 11.67
C LEU A 107 -12.70 14.83 12.11
N LEU A 108 -13.47 13.93 12.71
CA LEU A 108 -12.98 12.61 13.11
C LEU A 108 -12.58 11.77 11.88
N GLU A 109 -13.40 11.77 10.85
CA GLU A 109 -13.10 11.08 9.59
C GLU A 109 -11.80 11.61 8.97
N LEU A 110 -11.71 12.93 8.79
CA LEU A 110 -10.52 13.54 8.20
C LEU A 110 -9.28 13.26 9.04
N SER A 111 -9.38 13.35 10.37
CA SER A 111 -8.28 13.03 11.27
C SER A 111 -7.86 11.55 11.17
N SER A 112 -8.80 10.63 10.98
CA SER A 112 -8.52 9.21 10.83
C SER A 112 -7.67 8.90 9.59
N HIS A 113 -7.86 9.66 8.52
CA HIS A 113 -7.04 9.57 7.31
C HIS A 113 -5.68 10.24 7.47
N ILE A 114 -5.62 11.42 8.09
CA ILE A 114 -4.36 12.15 8.32
C ILE A 114 -3.45 11.36 9.24
N PHE A 115 -3.97 10.82 10.34
CA PHE A 115 -3.19 10.06 11.31
C PHE A 115 -3.15 8.55 11.03
N LEU A 116 -3.75 8.09 9.92
CA LEU A 116 -3.70 6.71 9.43
C LEU A 116 -4.29 5.66 10.39
N PHE A 117 -5.23 6.05 11.26
CA PHE A 117 -5.87 5.12 12.21
C PHE A 117 -7.22 4.58 11.75
N LYS A 118 -7.72 5.02 10.59
CA LYS A 118 -9.00 4.60 10.00
C LYS A 118 -9.23 3.08 10.05
N MET A 119 -8.20 2.30 9.73
CA MET A 119 -8.30 0.85 9.61
C MET A 119 -8.53 0.11 10.94
N PHE A 120 -8.41 0.79 12.08
CA PHE A 120 -8.61 0.20 13.42
C PHE A 120 -10.03 0.36 13.93
N PHE A 121 -10.91 1.07 13.20
CA PHE A 121 -12.28 1.34 13.62
C PHE A 121 -13.26 1.04 12.49
N GLU A 122 -14.14 0.05 12.69
CA GLU A 122 -15.16 -0.36 11.70
C GLU A 122 -16.08 0.81 11.29
N SER A 123 -16.42 1.70 12.23
CA SER A 123 -17.26 2.88 11.97
C SER A 123 -16.63 3.86 10.96
N LEU A 124 -15.32 3.81 10.76
CA LEU A 124 -14.58 4.69 9.85
C LEU A 124 -14.18 4.00 8.53
N GLU A 125 -14.42 2.68 8.38
CA GLU A 125 -13.96 1.93 7.21
C GLU A 125 -14.49 2.46 5.88
N SER A 126 -15.75 2.89 5.81
CA SER A 126 -16.37 3.41 4.60
C SER A 126 -16.06 4.88 4.32
N SER A 127 -15.47 5.61 5.29
CA SER A 127 -15.22 7.04 5.16
C SER A 127 -14.31 7.39 3.99
N LEU A 128 -14.68 8.35 3.16
CA LEU A 128 -13.94 8.85 2.00
C LEU A 128 -13.37 7.74 1.07
N GLY A 129 -14.02 6.57 1.07
CA GLY A 129 -13.65 5.41 0.26
C GLY A 129 -13.03 4.26 1.06
N TYR A 130 -13.67 3.09 0.97
CA TYR A 130 -13.25 1.87 1.67
C TYR A 130 -11.80 1.48 1.35
N GLN A 131 -11.39 1.59 0.09
CA GLN A 131 -10.05 1.21 -0.40
C GLN A 131 -8.89 2.01 0.22
N MET A 132 -9.17 3.11 0.91
CA MET A 132 -8.14 3.98 1.48
C MET A 132 -7.37 3.36 2.66
N TRP A 133 -7.88 2.28 3.28
CA TRP A 133 -7.17 1.51 4.30
C TRP A 133 -5.81 0.98 3.82
N PHE A 134 -5.72 0.65 2.53
CA PHE A 134 -4.52 0.08 1.93
C PHE A 134 -3.30 1.00 2.03
N ILE A 135 -3.50 2.31 1.86
CA ILE A 135 -2.42 3.31 1.98
C ILE A 135 -1.93 3.40 3.43
N SER A 136 -2.84 3.37 4.40
CA SER A 136 -2.49 3.31 5.83
C SER A 136 -1.61 2.10 6.14
N THR A 137 -1.98 0.93 5.63
CA THR A 137 -1.21 -0.32 5.78
C THR A 137 0.20 -0.19 5.19
N ILE A 138 0.33 0.33 3.96
CA ILE A 138 1.64 0.51 3.31
C ILE A 138 2.55 1.44 4.13
N ILE A 139 2.01 2.54 4.65
CA ILE A 139 2.80 3.49 5.43
C ILE A 139 3.25 2.86 6.75
N GLN A 140 2.39 2.06 7.41
CA GLN A 140 2.78 1.31 8.61
C GLN A 140 3.93 0.33 8.32
N PHE A 141 3.92 -0.38 7.18
CA PHE A 141 5.06 -1.21 6.77
C PHE A 141 6.34 -0.39 6.56
N TYR A 142 6.25 0.84 6.05
CA TYR A 142 7.44 1.70 5.94
C TYR A 142 7.97 2.12 7.30
N LEU A 143 7.11 2.38 8.28
CA LEU A 143 7.52 2.67 9.65
C LEU A 143 8.17 1.46 10.33
N LEU A 144 7.65 0.26 10.07
CA LEU A 144 8.19 -1.00 10.62
C LEU A 144 9.41 -1.53 9.86
N TRP A 145 9.82 -0.88 8.77
CA TRP A 145 10.91 -1.33 7.89
C TRP A 145 12.21 -1.67 8.63
N PRO A 146 12.74 -0.84 9.58
CA PRO A 146 13.97 -1.19 10.28
C PRO A 146 13.84 -2.45 11.14
N PHE A 147 12.67 -2.68 11.70
CA PHE A 147 12.39 -3.89 12.46
C PHE A 147 12.36 -5.13 11.55
N MET A 148 11.73 -5.04 10.40
CA MET A 148 11.70 -6.12 9.40
C MET A 148 13.10 -6.46 8.91
N LEU A 149 13.96 -5.47 8.67
CA LEU A 149 15.37 -5.70 8.32
C LEU A 149 16.13 -6.44 9.44
N ARG A 150 15.94 -6.04 10.70
CA ARG A 150 16.60 -6.71 11.84
C ARG A 150 16.19 -8.19 11.96
N LEU A 151 14.92 -8.49 11.73
CA LEU A 151 14.43 -9.88 11.72
C LEU A 151 15.06 -10.69 10.59
N SER A 152 15.15 -10.11 9.39
CA SER A 152 15.79 -10.75 8.24
C SER A 152 17.27 -11.05 8.51
N HIS A 153 17.99 -10.15 9.16
CA HIS A 153 19.41 -10.37 9.53
C HIS A 153 19.60 -11.44 10.62
N LYS A 154 18.70 -11.51 11.62
CA LYS A 154 18.77 -12.53 12.68
C LYS A 154 18.41 -13.92 12.18
N GLY A 155 17.60 -14.04 11.14
CA GLY A 155 17.17 -15.32 10.56
C GLY A 155 18.25 -16.06 9.76
N GLY A 156 19.46 -15.52 9.61
CA GLY A 156 20.62 -16.21 9.00
C GLY A 156 20.47 -16.62 7.53
N VAL A 157 19.40 -16.19 6.86
CA VAL A 157 19.00 -16.75 5.56
C VAL A 157 19.80 -16.19 4.38
N PHE A 158 20.60 -15.12 4.56
CA PHE A 158 21.27 -14.45 3.43
C PHE A 158 22.73 -14.00 3.66
N TYR A 159 23.48 -14.68 4.53
CA TYR A 159 24.94 -14.49 4.57
C TYR A 159 25.65 -15.85 4.46
N ARG A 160 25.79 -16.32 3.23
CA ARG A 160 26.94 -17.09 2.75
C ARG A 160 27.29 -16.65 1.34
#